data_53b71599e1073a75af791ed53c5de7f7
#
_entry.id   53b71599e1073a75af791ed53c5de7f7
#
_cell.length_a   1.000
_cell.length_b   1.000
_cell.length_c   1.000
_cell.angle_alpha   90.00
_cell.angle_beta   90.00
_cell.angle_gamma   90.00
#
_symmetry.space_group_name_H-M   'P 1'
#
loop_
_entity.id
_entity.type
_entity.pdbx_description
1 polymer ?
#
loop_
_entity_poly.entity_id
_entity_poly.type
_entity_poly.pdbx_seq_one_letter_code
_entity_poly.pdbx_strand_id
1 'polypeptide(L)'
;MFLYLILLVLTQISIIAQSAPSTMYVFAYSWTPGFCNGQTYPGCTNSLNYWKQNFTIHGLWPQYVTSGYPSTCTTEPFDPNIPIDIGLDYMIERWPDVQYDVNTPSYDSFWEHEWTKHGTCSGLSQRDYFTTALSLTNILITPEIIHNSIGSNVSTDTLRTSVADPSAVSLQCHKQMLVGIYTCWQQVDNIPSKLVACPNDVINEDTCTAPYVYIPSLD
;
A
#
# COMPACT_ATOMS: atom_id res chain seq x y z
N MET A 1 10.00 -12.54 76.77
CA MET A 1 9.56 -11.47 75.82
C MET A 1 10.22 -11.77 74.51
N PHE A 2 9.51 -12.51 73.65
CA PHE A 2 10.03 -12.94 72.33
C PHE A 2 9.58 -11.93 71.21
N LEU A 3 10.56 -11.25 70.60
CA LEU A 3 10.32 -10.36 69.47
C LEU A 3 10.21 -11.23 68.22
N TYR A 4 9.03 -11.27 67.63
CA TYR A 4 8.84 -11.83 66.25
C TYR A 4 9.23 -10.78 65.23
N LEU A 5 10.32 -11.03 64.50
CA LEU A 5 10.71 -10.26 63.34
C LEU A 5 9.91 -10.75 62.15
N ILE A 6 8.93 -9.98 61.68
CA ILE A 6 8.20 -10.27 60.44
C ILE A 6 9.04 -9.76 59.27
N LEU A 7 9.66 -10.67 58.52
CA LEU A 7 10.35 -10.38 57.24
C LEU A 7 9.28 -10.20 56.14
N LEU A 8 9.00 -8.95 55.78
CA LEU A 8 8.19 -8.64 54.60
C LEU A 8 9.05 -8.86 53.33
N VAL A 9 8.82 -10.00 52.63
CA VAL A 9 9.40 -10.25 51.32
C VAL A 9 8.55 -9.49 50.29
N LEU A 10 9.03 -8.33 49.85
CA LEU A 10 8.49 -7.59 48.73
C LEU A 10 8.88 -8.31 47.42
N THR A 11 7.98 -9.12 46.91
CA THR A 11 8.11 -9.65 45.54
C THR A 11 7.88 -8.52 44.54
N GLN A 12 8.96 -8.03 43.95
CA GLN A 12 8.87 -7.12 42.78
C GLN A 12 8.33 -7.91 41.58
N ILE A 13 7.07 -7.68 41.24
CA ILE A 13 6.51 -8.13 39.98
C ILE A 13 7.10 -7.23 38.92
N SER A 14 8.13 -7.69 38.19
CA SER A 14 8.62 -7.05 36.97
C SER A 14 7.55 -7.20 35.90
N ILE A 15 6.76 -6.17 35.68
CA ILE A 15 5.90 -6.07 34.51
C ILE A 15 6.86 -5.90 33.34
N ILE A 16 7.10 -6.99 32.59
CA ILE A 16 7.76 -6.91 31.28
C ILE A 16 6.76 -6.18 30.37
N ALA A 17 6.98 -4.90 30.15
CA ALA A 17 6.25 -4.16 29.14
C ALA A 17 6.60 -4.81 27.80
N GLN A 18 5.65 -5.54 27.22
CA GLN A 18 5.77 -6.11 25.89
C GLN A 18 5.84 -4.93 24.92
N SER A 19 7.00 -4.73 24.29
CA SER A 19 7.15 -3.70 23.26
C SER A 19 6.12 -3.94 22.17
N ALA A 20 5.44 -2.88 21.71
CA ALA A 20 4.56 -2.98 20.56
C ALA A 20 5.36 -3.60 19.38
N PRO A 21 4.72 -4.47 18.56
CA PRO A 21 5.39 -5.08 17.44
C PRO A 21 5.92 -3.99 16.51
N SER A 22 7.17 -4.15 16.04
CA SER A 22 7.75 -3.22 15.06
C SER A 22 6.94 -3.25 13.77
N THR A 23 6.68 -2.08 13.22
CA THR A 23 5.90 -1.89 11.99
C THR A 23 6.77 -1.38 10.84
N MET A 24 6.30 -1.63 9.64
CA MET A 24 6.82 -1.17 8.37
C MET A 24 5.63 -0.78 7.48
N TYR A 25 5.87 -0.41 6.24
CA TYR A 25 4.78 -0.18 5.29
C TYR A 25 4.88 -1.15 4.10
N VAL A 26 3.72 -1.60 3.65
CA VAL A 26 3.51 -2.08 2.29
C VAL A 26 2.94 -0.91 1.49
N PHE A 27 3.65 -0.50 0.43
CA PHE A 27 3.13 0.45 -0.54
C PHE A 27 2.60 -0.32 -1.74
N ALA A 28 1.29 -0.26 -1.94
CA ALA A 28 0.57 -1.00 -2.96
C ALA A 28 0.24 -0.10 -4.13
N TYR A 29 0.64 -0.53 -5.33
CA TYR A 29 0.26 0.07 -6.61
C TYR A 29 -0.69 -0.81 -7.38
N SER A 30 -1.61 -0.17 -8.11
CA SER A 30 -2.45 -0.77 -9.12
C SER A 30 -1.88 -0.50 -10.52
N TRP A 31 -1.92 -1.50 -11.39
CA TRP A 31 -1.81 -1.34 -12.84
C TRP A 31 -3.23 -1.24 -13.40
N THR A 32 -3.71 0.00 -13.58
CA THR A 32 -5.10 0.28 -13.98
C THR A 32 -5.53 -0.47 -15.25
N PRO A 33 -4.70 -0.59 -16.32
CA PRO A 33 -5.06 -1.39 -17.48
C PRO A 33 -5.35 -2.86 -17.17
N GLY A 34 -4.63 -3.44 -16.22
CA GLY A 34 -4.86 -4.82 -15.78
C GLY A 34 -6.13 -4.97 -14.95
N PHE A 35 -6.36 -4.06 -14.03
CA PHE A 35 -7.60 -4.02 -13.24
C PHE A 35 -8.82 -3.85 -14.14
N CYS A 36 -8.74 -3.00 -15.15
CA CYS A 36 -9.83 -2.69 -16.07
C CYS A 36 -10.08 -3.77 -17.13
N ASN A 37 -9.25 -4.79 -17.23
CA ASN A 37 -9.43 -5.84 -18.25
C ASN A 37 -10.75 -6.59 -18.08
N GLY A 38 -11.66 -6.40 -19.02
CA GLY A 38 -13.01 -6.98 -18.98
C GLY A 38 -13.98 -6.26 -18.04
N GLN A 39 -13.62 -5.09 -17.50
CA GLN A 39 -14.47 -4.26 -16.66
C GLN A 39 -15.08 -3.10 -17.44
N THR A 40 -16.24 -2.64 -16.99
CA THR A 40 -16.98 -1.51 -17.57
C THR A 40 -17.20 -0.38 -16.55
N TYR A 41 -16.33 -0.30 -15.55
CA TYR A 41 -16.37 0.77 -14.57
C TYR A 41 -16.16 2.14 -15.23
N PRO A 42 -16.73 3.22 -14.68
CA PRO A 42 -16.58 4.57 -15.24
C PRO A 42 -15.14 4.98 -15.51
N GLY A 43 -14.23 4.74 -14.56
CA GLY A 43 -12.81 5.05 -14.73
C GLY A 43 -12.09 4.17 -15.75
N CYS A 44 -12.59 2.95 -16.02
CA CYS A 44 -12.05 2.09 -17.06
C CYS A 44 -12.48 2.54 -18.47
N THR A 45 -13.67 3.13 -18.60
CA THR A 45 -14.19 3.63 -19.88
C THR A 45 -13.79 5.08 -20.19
N ASN A 46 -13.50 5.88 -19.14
CA ASN A 46 -13.10 7.28 -19.23
C ASN A 46 -11.75 7.51 -18.52
N SER A 47 -10.78 6.63 -18.80
CA SER A 47 -9.48 6.65 -18.13
C SER A 47 -8.61 7.85 -18.50
N LEU A 48 -7.92 8.43 -17.51
CA LEU A 48 -6.90 9.45 -17.75
C LEU A 48 -5.67 8.83 -18.45
N ASN A 49 -4.99 9.62 -19.27
CA ASN A 49 -3.77 9.16 -19.93
C ASN A 49 -2.69 8.69 -18.95
N TYR A 50 -2.62 9.31 -17.76
CA TYR A 50 -1.70 8.88 -16.71
C TYR A 50 -1.95 7.42 -16.30
N TRP A 51 -3.20 7.01 -16.11
CA TRP A 51 -3.57 5.65 -15.67
C TRP A 51 -3.27 4.57 -16.71
N LYS A 52 -3.21 4.95 -17.98
CA LYS A 52 -2.90 4.03 -19.09
C LYS A 52 -1.42 3.63 -19.14
N GLN A 53 -0.55 4.42 -18.55
CA GLN A 53 0.89 4.29 -18.71
C GLN A 53 1.66 4.23 -17.38
N ASN A 54 1.01 4.57 -16.26
CA ASN A 54 1.67 4.64 -14.97
C ASN A 54 0.91 3.82 -13.93
N PHE A 55 1.66 3.35 -12.94
CA PHE A 55 1.04 2.85 -11.73
C PHE A 55 0.26 3.96 -11.03
N THR A 56 -0.87 3.57 -10.45
CA THR A 56 -1.67 4.42 -9.55
C THR A 56 -1.61 3.83 -8.14
N ILE A 57 -1.80 4.66 -7.13
CA ILE A 57 -1.77 4.18 -5.76
C ILE A 57 -3.00 3.30 -5.51
N HIS A 58 -2.78 2.13 -4.86
CA HIS A 58 -3.84 1.39 -4.20
C HIS A 58 -3.91 1.83 -2.75
N GLY A 59 -2.79 1.78 -2.03
CA GLY A 59 -2.73 2.20 -0.63
C GLY A 59 -1.34 2.21 -0.03
N LEU A 60 -1.25 2.75 1.19
CA LEU A 60 -0.07 2.73 2.05
C LEU A 60 -0.44 2.01 3.36
N TRP A 61 -0.03 0.77 3.51
CA TRP A 61 -0.53 -0.11 4.55
C TRP A 61 0.51 -0.36 5.64
N PRO A 62 0.26 0.06 6.88
CA PRO A 62 1.06 -0.41 8.01
C PRO A 62 1.07 -1.93 8.09
N GLN A 63 2.25 -2.53 8.23
CA GLN A 63 2.48 -3.96 8.25
C GLN A 63 3.38 -4.31 9.43
N TYR A 64 3.19 -5.46 10.08
CA TYR A 64 4.15 -5.95 11.06
C TYR A 64 5.36 -6.57 10.35
N VAL A 65 6.57 -6.31 10.86
CA VAL A 65 7.80 -6.87 10.27
C VAL A 65 7.89 -8.39 10.34
N THR A 66 7.08 -9.01 11.18
CA THR A 66 7.05 -10.47 11.36
C THR A 66 5.98 -11.13 10.52
N SER A 67 4.73 -10.76 10.72
CA SER A 67 3.56 -11.25 9.97
C SER A 67 2.29 -10.51 10.40
N GLY A 68 1.36 -10.35 9.45
CA GLY A 68 0.07 -9.69 9.67
C GLY A 68 0.17 -8.17 9.69
N TYR A 69 -0.96 -7.52 9.82
CA TYR A 69 -1.08 -6.07 9.77
C TYR A 69 -2.11 -5.55 10.77
N PRO A 70 -1.94 -4.34 11.31
CA PRO A 70 -2.97 -3.67 12.08
C PRO A 70 -4.08 -3.18 11.15
N SER A 71 -5.31 -3.14 11.64
CA SER A 71 -6.46 -2.68 10.87
C SER A 71 -7.44 -1.92 11.75
N THR A 72 -7.97 -0.81 11.24
CA THR A 72 -9.04 -0.02 11.88
C THR A 72 -8.66 0.36 13.33
N CYS A 73 -7.50 1.03 13.49
CA CYS A 73 -6.89 1.27 14.79
C CYS A 73 -7.56 2.41 15.58
N THR A 74 -8.25 3.32 14.91
CA THR A 74 -9.03 4.39 15.56
C THR A 74 -10.42 4.51 14.92
N THR A 75 -11.28 5.29 15.55
CA THR A 75 -12.62 5.63 15.04
C THR A 75 -12.65 7.00 14.35
N GLU A 76 -11.48 7.55 14.01
CA GLU A 76 -11.39 8.83 13.32
C GLU A 76 -12.05 8.73 11.94
N PRO A 77 -13.10 9.53 11.68
CA PRO A 77 -13.80 9.47 10.40
C PRO A 77 -12.93 10.05 9.28
N PHE A 78 -13.20 9.62 8.07
CA PHE A 78 -12.63 10.25 6.89
C PHE A 78 -13.18 11.68 6.72
N ASP A 79 -12.29 12.65 6.45
CA ASP A 79 -12.66 14.02 6.12
C ASP A 79 -12.54 14.23 4.60
N PRO A 80 -13.65 14.36 3.86
CA PRO A 80 -13.64 14.53 2.41
C PRO A 80 -13.01 15.86 1.94
N ASN A 81 -12.76 16.81 2.84
CA ASN A 81 -12.03 18.03 2.50
C ASN A 81 -10.52 17.81 2.35
N ILE A 82 -9.96 16.77 2.97
CA ILE A 82 -8.51 16.50 2.91
C ILE A 82 -8.02 16.27 1.48
N PRO A 83 -8.63 15.40 0.64
CA PRO A 83 -8.26 15.27 -0.77
C PRO A 83 -8.36 16.57 -1.57
N ILE A 84 -9.39 17.38 -1.29
CA ILE A 84 -9.59 18.70 -1.93
C ILE A 84 -8.44 19.63 -1.58
N ASP A 85 -8.08 19.70 -0.31
CA ASP A 85 -7.01 20.56 0.20
C ASP A 85 -5.60 20.14 -0.25
N ILE A 86 -5.39 18.84 -0.51
CA ILE A 86 -4.13 18.33 -1.07
C ILE A 86 -4.04 18.71 -2.56
N GLY A 87 -5.17 18.72 -3.25
CA GLY A 87 -5.31 18.95 -4.67
C GLY A 87 -6.08 17.81 -5.33
N LEU A 88 -7.39 17.99 -5.50
CA LEU A 88 -8.30 16.93 -5.95
C LEU A 88 -7.87 16.30 -7.27
N ASP A 89 -7.49 17.11 -8.27
CA ASP A 89 -7.06 16.60 -9.58
C ASP A 89 -5.79 15.73 -9.45
N TYR A 90 -4.86 16.10 -8.56
CA TYR A 90 -3.65 15.33 -8.29
C TYR A 90 -3.96 14.01 -7.56
N MET A 91 -4.88 14.06 -6.59
CA MET A 91 -5.39 12.85 -5.92
C MET A 91 -6.03 11.91 -6.93
N ILE A 92 -6.93 12.40 -7.78
CA ILE A 92 -7.59 11.62 -8.82
C ILE A 92 -6.57 11.01 -9.79
N GLU A 93 -5.58 11.79 -10.23
CA GLU A 93 -4.57 11.30 -11.17
C GLU A 93 -3.73 10.17 -10.56
N ARG A 94 -3.30 10.32 -9.29
CA ARG A 94 -2.33 9.41 -8.66
C ARG A 94 -2.98 8.28 -7.86
N TRP A 95 -4.18 8.51 -7.34
CA TRP A 95 -4.92 7.57 -6.49
C TRP A 95 -6.40 7.49 -6.86
N PRO A 96 -6.72 7.02 -8.08
CA PRO A 96 -8.09 6.99 -8.56
C PRO A 96 -8.94 5.92 -7.90
N ASP A 97 -10.23 6.22 -7.71
CA ASP A 97 -11.26 5.20 -7.62
C ASP A 97 -11.86 4.98 -9.02
N VAL A 98 -11.36 3.99 -9.74
CA VAL A 98 -11.82 3.72 -11.12
C VAL A 98 -13.21 3.09 -11.19
N GLN A 99 -13.79 2.68 -10.05
CA GLN A 99 -15.12 2.07 -10.01
C GLN A 99 -16.25 3.10 -10.09
N TYR A 100 -15.96 4.35 -9.75
CA TYR A 100 -16.95 5.44 -9.76
C TYR A 100 -16.57 6.57 -10.73
N ASP A 101 -17.60 7.32 -11.16
CA ASP A 101 -17.37 8.57 -11.88
C ASP A 101 -16.89 9.65 -10.91
N VAL A 102 -15.90 10.45 -11.32
CA VAL A 102 -15.27 11.49 -10.50
C VAL A 102 -16.26 12.58 -10.00
N ASN A 103 -17.41 12.70 -10.63
CA ASN A 103 -18.44 13.66 -10.27
C ASN A 103 -19.50 13.09 -9.30
N THR A 104 -19.34 11.85 -8.84
CA THR A 104 -20.30 11.23 -7.92
C THR A 104 -19.83 11.37 -6.47
N PRO A 105 -20.78 11.49 -5.50
CA PRO A 105 -20.45 11.54 -4.07
C PRO A 105 -19.74 10.27 -3.55
N SER A 106 -19.78 9.17 -4.32
CA SER A 106 -19.15 7.91 -3.94
C SER A 106 -17.68 7.81 -4.38
N TYR A 107 -17.15 8.83 -5.09
CA TYR A 107 -15.80 8.76 -5.66
C TYR A 107 -14.71 8.68 -4.57
N ASP A 108 -14.94 9.27 -3.42
CA ASP A 108 -14.00 9.25 -2.29
C ASP A 108 -14.09 7.99 -1.41
N SER A 109 -15.02 7.06 -1.74
CA SER A 109 -15.23 5.85 -0.94
C SER A 109 -13.99 4.95 -0.86
N PHE A 110 -13.13 4.96 -1.88
CA PHE A 110 -11.86 4.24 -1.85
C PHE A 110 -10.85 4.90 -0.89
N TRP A 111 -10.75 6.22 -0.88
CA TRP A 111 -9.91 6.95 0.07
C TRP A 111 -10.41 6.78 1.51
N GLU A 112 -11.74 6.81 1.72
CA GLU A 112 -12.35 6.52 3.01
C GLU A 112 -12.00 5.12 3.50
N HIS A 113 -12.07 4.11 2.60
CA HIS A 113 -11.68 2.74 2.92
C HIS A 113 -10.20 2.66 3.33
N GLU A 114 -9.30 3.23 2.53
CA GLU A 114 -7.86 3.20 2.77
C GLU A 114 -7.48 3.94 4.06
N TRP A 115 -8.13 5.08 4.34
CA TRP A 115 -7.95 5.76 5.62
C TRP A 115 -8.43 4.91 6.79
N THR A 116 -9.70 4.50 6.76
CA THR A 116 -10.35 3.81 7.89
C THR A 116 -9.63 2.50 8.23
N LYS A 117 -9.29 1.72 7.21
CA LYS A 117 -8.70 0.39 7.40
C LYS A 117 -7.21 0.45 7.72
N HIS A 118 -6.46 1.29 7.02
CA HIS A 118 -5.01 1.33 7.05
C HIS A 118 -4.45 2.62 7.62
N GLY A 119 -4.91 3.77 7.16
CA GLY A 119 -4.41 5.08 7.56
C GLY A 119 -4.51 5.34 9.06
N THR A 120 -5.62 4.92 9.68
CA THR A 120 -5.83 5.04 11.15
C THR A 120 -4.78 4.28 11.97
N CYS A 121 -4.06 3.35 11.35
CA CYS A 121 -3.00 2.56 11.98
C CYS A 121 -1.59 3.12 11.74
N SER A 122 -1.46 4.16 10.93
CA SER A 122 -0.15 4.73 10.54
C SER A 122 0.50 5.59 11.63
N GLY A 123 -0.30 6.11 12.56
CA GLY A 123 0.15 7.13 13.52
C GLY A 123 0.33 8.52 12.92
N LEU A 124 -0.06 8.70 11.65
CA LEU A 124 -0.05 9.99 10.94
C LEU A 124 -1.42 10.66 11.04
N SER A 125 -1.45 11.99 10.86
CA SER A 125 -2.70 12.67 10.56
C SER A 125 -3.23 12.22 9.19
N GLN A 126 -4.54 12.36 8.94
CA GLN A 126 -5.14 11.97 7.67
C GLN A 126 -4.47 12.67 6.47
N ARG A 127 -4.20 13.98 6.60
CA ARG A 127 -3.45 14.75 5.58
C ARG A 127 -2.06 14.17 5.35
N ASP A 128 -1.31 13.90 6.44
CA ASP A 128 0.07 13.38 6.32
C ASP A 128 0.09 11.96 5.75
N TYR A 129 -0.90 11.13 6.06
CA TYR A 129 -1.05 9.80 5.47
C TYR A 129 -1.18 9.87 3.94
N PHE A 130 -2.11 10.68 3.41
CA PHE A 130 -2.30 10.81 1.97
C PHE A 130 -1.10 11.47 1.29
N THR A 131 -0.54 12.55 1.86
CA THR A 131 0.64 13.21 1.27
C THR A 131 1.88 12.32 1.31
N THR A 132 2.04 11.49 2.33
CA THR A 132 3.12 10.49 2.40
C THR A 132 2.99 9.47 1.29
N ALA A 133 1.81 8.88 1.10
CA ALA A 133 1.57 7.93 0.00
C ALA A 133 1.83 8.56 -1.37
N LEU A 134 1.34 9.78 -1.59
CA LEU A 134 1.58 10.54 -2.83
C LEU A 134 3.07 10.79 -3.06
N SER A 135 3.85 11.10 -2.02
CA SER A 135 5.28 11.37 -2.14
C SER A 135 6.07 10.17 -2.65
N LEU A 136 5.64 8.94 -2.33
CA LEU A 136 6.27 7.71 -2.80
C LEU A 136 6.16 7.53 -4.31
N THR A 137 5.15 8.10 -4.97
CA THR A 137 5.02 8.04 -6.44
C THR A 137 6.17 8.75 -7.18
N ASN A 138 6.86 9.66 -6.51
CA ASN A 138 8.03 10.34 -7.08
C ASN A 138 9.33 9.54 -6.85
N ILE A 139 9.31 8.57 -5.96
CA ILE A 139 10.47 7.72 -5.63
C ILE A 139 10.36 6.40 -6.41
N LEU A 140 9.20 5.77 -6.36
CA LEU A 140 8.91 4.51 -7.05
C LEU A 140 8.11 4.80 -8.33
N ILE A 141 8.80 5.23 -9.36
CA ILE A 141 8.22 5.51 -10.68
C ILE A 141 7.93 4.21 -11.44
N THR A 142 6.99 4.26 -12.39
CA THR A 142 6.72 3.13 -13.29
C THR A 142 7.98 2.79 -14.08
N PRO A 143 8.52 1.55 -13.99
CA PRO A 143 9.72 1.16 -14.71
C PRO A 143 9.56 1.25 -16.23
N GLU A 144 10.62 1.66 -16.94
CA GLU A 144 10.61 1.80 -18.40
C GLU A 144 10.25 0.49 -19.13
N ILE A 145 10.63 -0.65 -18.55
CA ILE A 145 10.29 -1.95 -19.13
C ILE A 145 8.77 -2.17 -19.22
N ILE A 146 7.99 -1.60 -18.30
CA ILE A 146 6.53 -1.67 -18.38
C ILE A 146 6.04 -0.86 -19.58
N HIS A 147 6.50 0.38 -19.74
CA HIS A 147 6.13 1.21 -20.89
C HIS A 147 6.47 0.53 -22.22
N ASN A 148 7.65 -0.09 -22.31
CA ASN A 148 8.12 -0.78 -23.53
C ASN A 148 7.43 -2.13 -23.74
N SER A 149 6.69 -2.65 -22.77
CA SER A 149 6.04 -3.96 -22.82
C SER A 149 4.51 -3.90 -22.82
N ILE A 150 3.91 -2.71 -22.85
CA ILE A 150 2.45 -2.58 -22.95
C ILE A 150 1.93 -3.34 -24.17
N GLY A 151 0.94 -4.22 -23.98
CA GLY A 151 0.40 -5.11 -25.00
C GLY A 151 1.25 -6.36 -25.28
N SER A 152 2.27 -6.64 -24.47
CA SER A 152 3.15 -7.79 -24.67
C SER A 152 3.55 -8.46 -23.34
N ASN A 153 4.31 -9.56 -23.44
CA ASN A 153 4.84 -10.29 -22.30
C ASN A 153 6.24 -9.77 -21.90
N VAL A 154 6.51 -9.75 -20.63
CA VAL A 154 7.83 -9.49 -20.05
C VAL A 154 8.21 -10.64 -19.09
N SER A 155 9.51 -10.94 -18.98
CA SER A 155 9.99 -11.90 -17.96
C SER A 155 9.60 -11.42 -16.56
N THR A 156 9.00 -12.31 -15.76
CA THR A 156 8.58 -12.03 -14.39
C THR A 156 9.75 -11.57 -13.53
N ASP A 157 10.91 -12.23 -13.66
CA ASP A 157 12.12 -11.85 -12.92
C ASP A 157 12.67 -10.50 -13.36
N THR A 158 12.65 -10.22 -14.67
CA THR A 158 13.08 -8.91 -15.20
C THR A 158 12.15 -7.80 -14.71
N LEU A 159 10.84 -8.04 -14.71
CA LEU A 159 9.88 -7.08 -14.17
C LEU A 159 10.14 -6.81 -12.69
N ARG A 160 10.30 -7.85 -11.87
CA ARG A 160 10.54 -7.72 -10.43
C ARG A 160 11.82 -6.94 -10.16
N THR A 161 12.93 -7.28 -10.82
CA THR A 161 14.21 -6.59 -10.65
C THR A 161 14.21 -5.15 -11.16
N SER A 162 13.33 -4.81 -12.12
CA SER A 162 13.19 -3.43 -12.62
C SER A 162 12.50 -2.50 -11.63
N VAL A 163 11.70 -3.05 -10.72
CA VAL A 163 11.00 -2.27 -9.67
C VAL A 163 11.96 -1.96 -8.53
N ALA A 164 12.60 -2.99 -7.96
CA ALA A 164 13.53 -2.87 -6.85
C ALA A 164 14.28 -4.20 -6.62
N ASP A 165 14.95 -4.33 -5.46
CA ASP A 165 15.45 -5.64 -5.02
C ASP A 165 14.30 -6.65 -4.97
N PRO A 166 14.44 -7.84 -5.58
CA PRO A 166 13.37 -8.84 -5.64
C PRO A 166 12.76 -9.22 -4.28
N SER A 167 13.53 -9.17 -3.21
CA SER A 167 13.05 -9.45 -1.86
C SER A 167 12.09 -8.39 -1.30
N ALA A 168 12.11 -7.19 -1.90
CA ALA A 168 11.27 -6.05 -1.51
C ALA A 168 10.00 -5.91 -2.36
N VAL A 169 9.74 -6.84 -3.30
CA VAL A 169 8.69 -6.72 -4.32
C VAL A 169 7.81 -7.97 -4.35
N SER A 170 6.49 -7.78 -4.31
CA SER A 170 5.49 -8.80 -4.59
C SER A 170 4.66 -8.34 -5.80
N LEU A 171 4.60 -9.15 -6.84
CA LEU A 171 3.86 -8.83 -8.07
C LEU A 171 2.43 -9.37 -7.98
N GLN A 172 1.47 -8.57 -8.42
CA GLN A 172 0.07 -8.93 -8.42
C GLN A 172 -0.42 -9.17 -9.85
N CYS A 173 -0.84 -10.41 -10.12
CA CYS A 173 -1.37 -10.84 -11.41
C CYS A 173 -2.78 -11.42 -11.29
N HIS A 174 -3.61 -11.14 -12.28
CA HIS A 174 -4.83 -11.89 -12.54
C HIS A 174 -4.70 -12.61 -13.88
N LYS A 175 -4.78 -13.97 -13.87
CA LYS A 175 -4.58 -14.79 -15.09
C LYS A 175 -3.30 -14.43 -15.87
N GLN A 176 -2.19 -14.26 -15.15
CA GLN A 176 -0.88 -13.86 -15.70
C GLN A 176 -0.83 -12.45 -16.30
N MET A 177 -1.84 -11.63 -16.12
CA MET A 177 -1.81 -10.20 -16.45
C MET A 177 -1.45 -9.39 -15.22
N LEU A 178 -0.53 -8.44 -15.36
CA LEU A 178 -0.17 -7.52 -14.27
C LEU A 178 -1.39 -6.68 -13.87
N VAL A 179 -1.70 -6.69 -12.57
CA VAL A 179 -2.76 -5.84 -11.99
C VAL A 179 -2.22 -4.92 -10.91
N GLY A 180 -1.02 -5.16 -10.40
CA GLY A 180 -0.40 -4.30 -9.39
C GLY A 180 0.95 -4.81 -8.92
N ILE A 181 1.55 -4.06 -8.02
CA ILE A 181 2.77 -4.43 -7.30
C ILE A 181 2.69 -3.95 -5.85
N TYR A 182 3.29 -4.70 -4.95
CA TYR A 182 3.51 -4.28 -3.56
C TYR A 182 5.01 -4.14 -3.32
N THR A 183 5.39 -3.12 -2.59
CA THR A 183 6.76 -2.90 -2.14
C THR A 183 6.80 -2.65 -0.64
N CYS A 184 7.87 -3.11 0.01
CA CYS A 184 7.98 -3.04 1.46
C CYS A 184 8.98 -1.97 1.88
N TRP A 185 8.59 -1.14 2.86
CA TRP A 185 9.33 0.03 3.28
C TRP A 185 9.54 0.05 4.78
N GLN A 186 10.79 0.19 5.20
CA GLN A 186 11.10 0.53 6.59
C GLN A 186 10.51 1.90 6.91
N GLN A 187 9.94 2.05 8.10
CA GLN A 187 9.52 3.36 8.59
C GLN A 187 10.53 3.97 9.57
N VAL A 188 10.60 5.29 9.56
CA VAL A 188 11.23 6.12 10.59
C VAL A 188 10.24 7.22 10.93
N ASP A 189 9.90 7.37 12.20
CA ASP A 189 8.92 8.35 12.68
C ASP A 189 7.58 8.30 11.91
N ASN A 190 7.08 7.08 11.70
CA ASN A 190 5.87 6.78 10.93
C ASN A 190 5.94 7.11 9.42
N ILE A 191 7.09 7.48 8.88
CA ILE A 191 7.28 7.81 7.47
C ILE A 191 8.06 6.69 6.77
N PRO A 192 7.62 6.19 5.59
CA PRO A 192 8.42 5.29 4.77
C PRO A 192 9.76 5.92 4.41
N SER A 193 10.87 5.20 4.62
CA SER A 193 12.22 5.77 4.46
C SER A 193 13.06 5.07 3.40
N LYS A 194 13.08 3.75 3.39
CA LYS A 194 13.83 2.94 2.40
C LYS A 194 13.14 1.61 2.15
N LEU A 195 13.36 1.07 0.95
CA LEU A 195 12.96 -0.29 0.60
C LEU A 195 13.70 -1.32 1.46
N VAL A 196 12.96 -2.33 1.90
CA VAL A 196 13.49 -3.46 2.69
C VAL A 196 12.82 -4.75 2.22
N ALA A 197 13.41 -5.89 2.56
CA ALA A 197 12.81 -7.18 2.28
C ALA A 197 11.39 -7.27 2.89
N CYS A 198 10.44 -7.76 2.10
CA CYS A 198 9.09 -8.00 2.56
C CYS A 198 9.02 -9.20 3.51
N PRO A 199 8.13 -9.17 4.52
CA PRO A 199 7.84 -10.35 5.31
C PRO A 199 7.19 -11.44 4.44
N ASN A 200 7.30 -12.68 4.89
CA ASN A 200 6.86 -13.85 4.10
C ASN A 200 5.37 -13.82 3.72
N ASP A 201 4.50 -13.28 4.56
CA ASP A 201 3.08 -13.16 4.25
C ASP A 201 2.83 -12.23 3.06
N VAL A 202 3.56 -11.11 2.93
CA VAL A 202 3.49 -10.22 1.77
C VAL A 202 4.10 -10.87 0.52
N ILE A 203 5.23 -11.59 0.65
CA ILE A 203 5.81 -12.32 -0.49
C ILE A 203 4.87 -13.44 -0.97
N ASN A 204 4.19 -14.12 -0.05
CA ASN A 204 3.24 -15.18 -0.39
C ASN A 204 1.95 -14.66 -1.08
N GLU A 205 1.72 -13.35 -1.09
CA GLU A 205 0.67 -12.71 -1.90
C GLU A 205 1.06 -12.52 -3.37
N ASP A 206 2.31 -12.85 -3.75
CA ASP A 206 2.74 -12.78 -5.15
C ASP A 206 1.98 -13.81 -6.00
N THR A 207 1.20 -13.31 -6.94
CA THR A 207 0.35 -14.12 -7.82
C THR A 207 0.90 -14.26 -9.23
N CYS A 208 2.05 -13.62 -9.53
CA CYS A 208 2.73 -13.71 -10.83
C CYS A 208 3.72 -14.89 -10.85
N THR A 209 3.20 -16.11 -10.84
CA THR A 209 4.00 -17.35 -10.66
C THR A 209 4.58 -17.93 -11.96
N ALA A 210 4.10 -17.49 -13.14
CA ALA A 210 4.65 -17.94 -14.42
C ALA A 210 5.93 -17.19 -14.78
N PRO A 211 6.78 -17.74 -15.69
CA PRO A 211 8.03 -17.09 -16.11
C PRO A 211 7.83 -15.80 -16.89
N TYR A 212 6.61 -15.55 -17.38
CA TYR A 212 6.25 -14.33 -18.10
C TYR A 212 4.94 -13.76 -17.62
N VAL A 213 4.87 -12.44 -17.57
CA VAL A 213 3.69 -11.63 -17.22
C VAL A 213 3.29 -10.79 -18.42
N TYR A 214 2.01 -10.80 -18.76
CA TYR A 214 1.45 -9.90 -19.76
C TYR A 214 1.19 -8.52 -19.15
N ILE A 215 1.62 -7.48 -19.85
CA ILE A 215 1.38 -6.07 -19.45
C ILE A 215 0.20 -5.56 -20.31
N PRO A 216 -1.03 -5.55 -19.77
CA PRO A 216 -2.19 -5.14 -20.56
C PRO A 216 -2.17 -3.66 -20.89
N SER A 217 -2.72 -3.30 -22.05
CA SER A 217 -3.08 -1.93 -22.44
C SER A 217 -4.50 -1.59 -21.97
N LEU A 218 -4.78 -0.29 -21.94
CA LEU A 218 -6.13 0.27 -21.80
C LEU A 218 -6.31 1.31 -22.92
N ASP A 219 -7.31 1.08 -23.76
CA ASP A 219 -7.63 1.93 -24.92
C ASP A 219 -8.30 3.26 -24.53
#